data_98ac3aa885da558e2a2bd290c7b5f1f8
#
_entry.id   98ac3aa885da558e2a2bd290c7b5f1f8
#
_cell.length_a   1.000
_cell.length_b   1.000
_cell.length_c   1.000
_cell.angle_alpha   90.00
_cell.angle_beta   90.00
_cell.angle_gamma   90.00
#
_symmetry.space_group_name_H-M   'P 1'
#
loop_
_entity.id
_entity.type
_entity.pdbx_description
1 polymer ?
#
loop_
_entity_poly.entity_id
_entity_poly.type
_entity_poly.pdbx_seq_one_letter_code
_entity_poly.pdbx_strand_id
1 'polypeptide(L)'
;MLTSHVDQIKGVKLKSSHSLYSDFFNFSHQSSAYFLFQQGVECYEGRKGGRVHYAPQKTPLGTVNLVFIDPLCQGADLPELLSEFDASQCVPNLYVCVSSRVAKPLRQRGYAINQIGAESKITLANFHVHGKKKKQLRHASHFGERNNCTVKELPWSEVDEAQVKDVSLAWLRSKGVNNRELRYATRPPVYGDEWQVRKFYCFHEGKVIAYVFFDPYFEDGKILGYCANILRARPEKACNGALDYTILEALKVFQDEGVPELSLGVAPFSNIQSDPDERPAIRVFSQFFYDYGSYFYACKGLAYHKSRYRPIETPWYLCSKDIGLVRLYWALLFGLKVAGGREI
;
A
#
# COMPACT_ATOMS: atom_id res chain seq x y z
N MET A 1 -27.53 12.05 4.03
CA MET A 1 -27.38 11.72 2.59
C MET A 1 -26.24 10.73 2.39
N LEU A 2 -26.31 9.54 3.00
CA LEU A 2 -25.26 8.49 2.97
C LEU A 2 -25.70 7.22 2.22
N THR A 3 -26.88 7.22 1.60
CA THR A 3 -27.53 5.99 1.10
C THR A 3 -27.48 5.77 -0.41
N SER A 4 -26.88 6.63 -1.21
CA SER A 4 -26.98 6.53 -2.69
C SER A 4 -25.70 6.12 -3.43
N HIS A 5 -24.57 5.86 -2.76
CA HIS A 5 -23.30 5.48 -3.42
C HIS A 5 -22.85 4.02 -3.18
N VAL A 6 -23.65 3.23 -2.45
CA VAL A 6 -23.25 1.87 -2.03
C VAL A 6 -23.41 0.82 -3.14
N ASP A 7 -24.18 1.08 -4.20
CA ASP A 7 -24.60 0.03 -5.15
C ASP A 7 -23.71 -0.18 -6.37
N GLN A 8 -22.56 0.49 -6.49
CA GLN A 8 -21.76 0.43 -7.72
C GLN A 8 -20.52 -0.45 -7.70
N ILE A 9 -20.19 -1.11 -6.58
CA ILE A 9 -19.10 -2.11 -6.58
C ILE A 9 -19.66 -3.47 -6.99
N LYS A 10 -19.86 -3.67 -8.30
CA LYS A 10 -20.21 -4.98 -8.88
C LYS A 10 -19.02 -5.92 -8.76
N GLY A 11 -19.11 -6.90 -7.86
CA GLY A 11 -18.17 -8.04 -7.84
C GLY A 11 -17.92 -8.73 -6.51
N VAL A 12 -18.21 -8.11 -5.38
CA VAL A 12 -18.06 -8.75 -4.07
C VAL A 12 -19.43 -8.97 -3.46
N LYS A 13 -19.86 -10.23 -3.35
CA LYS A 13 -21.04 -10.60 -2.55
C LYS A 13 -20.72 -10.41 -1.07
N LEU A 14 -20.78 -9.17 -0.59
CA LEU A 14 -20.66 -8.84 0.83
C LEU A 14 -22.06 -8.97 1.47
N LYS A 15 -22.23 -9.98 2.31
CA LYS A 15 -23.45 -10.15 3.11
C LYS A 15 -23.70 -9.04 4.15
N SER A 16 -22.79 -8.06 4.29
CA SER A 16 -22.94 -6.90 5.18
C SER A 16 -22.06 -5.71 4.76
N SER A 17 -22.28 -5.15 3.58
CA SER A 17 -21.48 -4.00 3.10
C SER A 17 -21.45 -2.83 4.11
N HIS A 18 -22.54 -2.54 4.77
CA HIS A 18 -22.64 -1.45 5.74
C HIS A 18 -21.72 -1.65 6.96
N SER A 19 -21.56 -2.88 7.44
CA SER A 19 -20.69 -3.22 8.58
C SER A 19 -19.19 -3.11 8.23
N LEU A 20 -18.78 -3.52 7.02
CA LEU A 20 -17.37 -3.45 6.60
C LEU A 20 -16.86 -2.00 6.51
N TYR A 21 -17.64 -1.10 5.90
CA TYR A 21 -17.25 0.31 5.84
C TYR A 21 -17.23 0.97 7.21
N SER A 22 -18.12 0.57 8.13
CA SER A 22 -18.10 1.03 9.51
C SER A 22 -16.82 0.57 10.23
N ASP A 23 -16.46 -0.71 10.10
CA ASP A 23 -15.25 -1.24 10.71
C ASP A 23 -13.99 -0.61 10.10
N PHE A 24 -13.99 -0.40 8.79
CA PHE A 24 -12.91 0.31 8.10
C PHE A 24 -12.77 1.74 8.62
N PHE A 25 -13.86 2.47 8.75
CA PHE A 25 -13.88 3.84 9.23
C PHE A 25 -13.40 3.99 10.68
N ASN A 26 -13.61 2.97 11.51
CA ASN A 26 -13.19 3.01 12.91
C ASN A 26 -11.79 2.43 13.15
N PHE A 27 -11.32 1.44 12.36
CA PHE A 27 -10.15 0.63 12.71
C PHE A 27 -9.06 0.54 11.63
N SER A 28 -9.17 1.26 10.54
CA SER A 28 -8.19 1.18 9.43
C SER A 28 -6.97 2.09 9.62
N HIS A 29 -6.39 2.11 10.81
CA HIS A 29 -5.25 2.96 11.18
C HIS A 29 -3.96 2.67 10.40
N GLN A 30 -3.92 1.58 9.62
CA GLN A 30 -2.78 1.23 8.78
C GLN A 30 -2.95 1.81 7.37
N SER A 31 -1.93 2.46 6.84
CA SER A 31 -2.01 3.16 5.55
C SER A 31 -2.31 2.25 4.34
N SER A 32 -2.05 0.95 4.46
CA SER A 32 -2.38 -0.06 3.44
C SER A 32 -3.75 -0.72 3.66
N ALA A 33 -4.51 -0.30 4.66
CA ALA A 33 -5.81 -0.92 4.99
C ALA A 33 -6.76 -0.99 3.79
N TYR A 34 -6.68 -0.04 2.87
CA TYR A 34 -7.49 -0.02 1.64
C TYR A 34 -7.25 -1.24 0.73
N PHE A 35 -6.16 -1.99 0.94
CA PHE A 35 -5.86 -3.21 0.18
C PHE A 35 -6.88 -4.33 0.41
N LEU A 36 -7.67 -4.27 1.49
CA LEU A 36 -8.76 -5.23 1.74
C LEU A 36 -9.83 -5.25 0.64
N PHE A 37 -9.98 -4.14 -0.11
CA PHE A 37 -10.95 -4.04 -1.20
C PHE A 37 -10.50 -4.69 -2.51
N GLN A 38 -9.32 -5.31 -2.54
CA GLN A 38 -8.84 -6.04 -3.72
C GLN A 38 -9.62 -7.34 -3.95
N GLN A 39 -9.77 -7.70 -5.22
CA GLN A 39 -10.40 -8.97 -5.60
C GLN A 39 -9.64 -10.17 -5.04
N GLY A 40 -10.35 -11.17 -4.53
CA GLY A 40 -9.79 -12.40 -3.99
C GLY A 40 -9.36 -12.30 -2.52
N VAL A 41 -9.70 -11.20 -1.85
CA VAL A 41 -9.58 -11.07 -0.41
C VAL A 41 -10.83 -11.65 0.25
N GLU A 42 -10.63 -12.58 1.17
CA GLU A 42 -11.67 -13.16 2.04
C GLU A 42 -11.66 -12.48 3.41
N CYS A 43 -12.75 -12.65 4.15
CA CYS A 43 -12.92 -12.04 5.47
C CYS A 43 -13.35 -13.08 6.49
N TYR A 44 -12.66 -13.12 7.60
CA TYR A 44 -13.06 -13.83 8.82
C TYR A 44 -13.63 -12.81 9.81
N GLU A 45 -14.80 -13.07 10.38
CA GLU A 45 -15.42 -12.27 11.44
C GLU A 45 -15.24 -12.96 12.79
N GLY A 46 -14.65 -12.25 13.76
CA GLY A 46 -14.46 -12.74 15.12
C GLY A 46 -15.74 -12.73 15.94
N ARG A 47 -15.78 -13.51 17.01
CA ARG A 47 -16.97 -13.65 17.89
C ARG A 47 -17.36 -12.36 18.60
N LYS A 48 -16.37 -11.52 18.94
CA LYS A 48 -16.58 -10.21 19.55
C LYS A 48 -16.67 -9.08 18.54
N GLY A 49 -16.82 -9.40 17.26
CA GLY A 49 -16.63 -8.49 16.16
C GLY A 49 -15.16 -8.41 15.76
N GLY A 50 -14.85 -7.43 14.90
CA GLY A 50 -13.53 -7.34 14.28
C GLY A 50 -13.36 -8.32 13.12
N ARG A 51 -12.43 -8.00 12.22
CA ARG A 51 -12.27 -8.70 10.95
C ARG A 51 -10.82 -8.96 10.63
N VAL A 52 -10.52 -10.17 10.15
CA VAL A 52 -9.23 -10.53 9.56
C VAL A 52 -9.44 -10.71 8.06
N HIS A 53 -8.70 -9.96 7.25
CA HIS A 53 -8.73 -10.05 5.79
C HIS A 53 -7.54 -10.85 5.31
N TYR A 54 -7.80 -11.85 4.47
CA TYR A 54 -6.76 -12.76 3.98
C TYR A 54 -7.06 -13.22 2.55
N ALA A 55 -6.05 -13.73 1.86
CA ALA A 55 -6.21 -14.35 0.55
C ALA A 55 -5.58 -15.74 0.55
N PRO A 56 -6.37 -16.81 0.32
CA PRO A 56 -5.85 -18.15 0.17
C PRO A 56 -4.97 -18.24 -1.09
N GLN A 57 -3.71 -18.59 -0.90
CA GLN A 57 -2.76 -18.73 -1.99
C GLN A 57 -2.37 -20.19 -2.19
N LYS A 58 -2.72 -20.75 -3.34
CA LYS A 58 -2.31 -22.08 -3.74
C LYS A 58 -0.84 -22.09 -4.18
N THR A 59 -0.08 -23.06 -3.66
CA THR A 59 1.31 -23.31 -4.05
C THR A 59 1.47 -24.80 -4.38
N PRO A 60 2.55 -25.21 -5.06
CA PRO A 60 2.86 -26.63 -5.26
C PRO A 60 2.98 -27.44 -3.96
N LEU A 61 3.27 -26.76 -2.83
CA LEU A 61 3.44 -27.38 -1.51
C LEU A 61 2.21 -27.18 -0.59
N GLY A 62 1.05 -26.91 -1.17
CA GLY A 62 -0.22 -26.70 -0.45
C GLY A 62 -0.59 -25.22 -0.32
N THR A 63 -1.77 -24.96 0.21
CA THR A 63 -2.34 -23.61 0.35
C THR A 63 -1.81 -22.89 1.58
N VAL A 64 -1.55 -21.59 1.47
CA VAL A 64 -1.18 -20.68 2.56
C VAL A 64 -2.13 -19.50 2.55
N ASN A 65 -2.67 -19.09 3.68
CA ASN A 65 -3.41 -17.84 3.80
C ASN A 65 -2.44 -16.67 3.94
N LEU A 66 -2.54 -15.71 3.04
CA LEU A 66 -1.80 -14.46 3.13
C LEU A 66 -2.67 -13.40 3.81
N VAL A 67 -2.25 -12.91 4.97
CA VAL A 67 -2.90 -11.82 5.72
C VAL A 67 -2.07 -10.55 5.51
N PHE A 68 -2.60 -9.54 4.79
CA PHE A 68 -1.79 -8.42 4.28
C PHE A 68 -1.89 -7.12 5.04
N ILE A 69 -2.86 -7.00 5.91
CA ILE A 69 -3.12 -5.78 6.68
C ILE A 69 -3.38 -6.16 8.13
N ASP A 70 -3.29 -5.17 8.98
CA ASP A 70 -3.73 -5.35 10.37
C ASP A 70 -5.22 -5.65 10.40
N PRO A 71 -5.69 -6.56 11.27
CA PRO A 71 -7.09 -6.80 11.48
C PRO A 71 -7.85 -5.52 11.88
N LEU A 72 -9.06 -5.38 11.34
CA LEU A 72 -9.95 -4.29 11.71
C LEU A 72 -10.67 -4.63 13.02
N CYS A 73 -10.15 -4.17 14.15
CA CYS A 73 -10.73 -4.39 15.48
C CYS A 73 -10.18 -3.40 16.50
N GLN A 74 -10.83 -3.33 17.65
CA GLN A 74 -10.26 -2.64 18.81
C GLN A 74 -8.95 -3.29 19.26
N GLY A 75 -8.02 -2.48 19.80
CA GLY A 75 -6.71 -2.98 20.23
C GLY A 75 -6.78 -4.06 21.30
N ALA A 76 -7.73 -3.97 22.24
CA ALA A 76 -7.91 -4.94 23.30
C ALA A 76 -8.36 -6.32 22.79
N ASP A 77 -9.13 -6.37 21.70
CA ASP A 77 -9.69 -7.62 21.15
C ASP A 77 -8.73 -8.32 20.16
N LEU A 78 -7.69 -7.64 19.72
CA LEU A 78 -6.78 -8.17 18.70
C LEU A 78 -6.13 -9.52 19.05
N PRO A 79 -5.61 -9.77 20.27
CA PRO A 79 -5.00 -11.07 20.60
C PRO A 79 -5.99 -12.23 20.51
N GLU A 80 -7.24 -12.02 20.94
CA GLU A 80 -8.30 -13.02 20.87
C GLU A 80 -8.73 -13.28 19.43
N LEU A 81 -8.96 -12.22 18.65
CA LEU A 81 -9.30 -12.30 17.22
C LEU A 81 -8.26 -13.08 16.42
N LEU A 82 -6.96 -12.81 16.63
CA LEU A 82 -5.87 -13.56 16.00
C LEU A 82 -5.89 -15.04 16.42
N SER A 83 -6.21 -15.33 17.69
CA SER A 83 -6.31 -16.70 18.19
C SER A 83 -7.47 -17.45 17.55
N GLU A 84 -8.64 -16.84 17.49
CA GLU A 84 -9.82 -17.42 16.86
C GLU A 84 -9.60 -17.66 15.36
N PHE A 85 -9.02 -16.69 14.68
CA PHE A 85 -8.70 -16.82 13.26
C PHE A 85 -7.75 -17.98 13.00
N ASP A 86 -6.60 -18.04 13.70
CA ASP A 86 -5.62 -19.12 13.52
C ASP A 86 -6.24 -20.50 13.81
N ALA A 87 -7.08 -20.62 14.85
CA ALA A 87 -7.73 -21.86 15.20
C ALA A 87 -8.81 -22.30 14.20
N SER A 88 -9.40 -21.36 13.46
CA SER A 88 -10.42 -21.63 12.44
C SER A 88 -9.84 -22.10 11.11
N GLN A 89 -8.54 -21.92 10.87
CA GLN A 89 -7.91 -22.21 9.60
C GLN A 89 -7.28 -23.62 9.56
N CYS A 90 -7.53 -24.35 8.49
CA CYS A 90 -6.91 -25.66 8.23
C CYS A 90 -5.54 -25.57 7.52
N VAL A 91 -5.13 -24.37 7.14
CA VAL A 91 -3.87 -24.09 6.44
C VAL A 91 -3.07 -23.02 7.18
N PRO A 92 -1.74 -23.02 7.06
CA PRO A 92 -0.94 -22.02 7.77
C PRO A 92 -1.25 -20.60 7.32
N ASN A 93 -1.20 -19.67 8.28
CA ASN A 93 -1.34 -18.24 8.07
C ASN A 93 0.05 -17.59 7.98
N LEU A 94 0.25 -16.76 6.94
CA LEU A 94 1.43 -15.93 6.74
C LEU A 94 1.00 -14.47 6.80
N TYR A 95 1.39 -13.77 7.87
CA TYR A 95 1.08 -12.36 8.03
C TYR A 95 2.14 -11.53 7.33
N VAL A 96 1.74 -10.68 6.39
CA VAL A 96 2.63 -9.93 5.49
C VAL A 96 2.33 -8.45 5.59
N CYS A 97 3.34 -7.62 5.74
CA CYS A 97 3.18 -6.17 5.85
C CYS A 97 2.25 -5.76 7.01
N VAL A 98 2.38 -6.42 8.15
CA VAL A 98 1.66 -6.04 9.37
C VAL A 98 2.49 -5.12 10.25
N SER A 99 1.80 -4.31 11.06
CA SER A 99 2.43 -3.38 12.00
C SER A 99 2.96 -4.07 13.25
N SER A 100 3.68 -3.33 14.09
CA SER A 100 4.13 -3.80 15.40
C SER A 100 2.96 -4.15 16.34
N ARG A 101 1.78 -3.55 16.12
CA ARG A 101 0.55 -3.85 16.86
C ARG A 101 0.16 -5.33 16.70
N VAL A 102 0.29 -5.88 15.50
CA VAL A 102 0.00 -7.29 15.19
C VAL A 102 1.20 -8.20 15.48
N ALA A 103 2.41 -7.76 15.17
CA ALA A 103 3.61 -8.55 15.38
C ALA A 103 3.82 -8.92 16.86
N LYS A 104 3.51 -8.01 17.81
CA LYS A 104 3.65 -8.27 19.25
C LYS A 104 2.82 -9.46 19.75
N PRO A 105 1.49 -9.53 19.58
CA PRO A 105 0.70 -10.70 19.99
C PRO A 105 1.04 -11.96 19.20
N LEU A 106 1.45 -11.88 17.94
CA LEU A 106 1.89 -13.04 17.18
C LEU A 106 3.19 -13.64 17.73
N ARG A 107 4.13 -12.80 18.17
CA ARG A 107 5.36 -13.24 18.87
C ARG A 107 5.03 -14.09 20.10
N GLN A 108 4.09 -13.65 20.94
CA GLN A 108 3.64 -14.40 22.12
C GLN A 108 3.02 -15.75 21.78
N ARG A 109 2.57 -15.93 20.55
CA ARG A 109 1.99 -17.17 20.00
C ARG A 109 3.01 -18.04 19.26
N GLY A 110 4.30 -17.69 19.32
CA GLY A 110 5.40 -18.44 18.73
C GLY A 110 5.61 -18.23 17.22
N TYR A 111 5.13 -17.11 16.68
CA TYR A 111 5.47 -16.71 15.31
C TYR A 111 6.89 -16.13 15.27
N ALA A 112 7.63 -16.51 14.25
CA ALA A 112 8.86 -15.82 13.90
C ALA A 112 8.52 -14.46 13.29
N ILE A 113 9.25 -13.41 13.69
CA ILE A 113 9.01 -12.02 13.33
C ILE A 113 10.18 -11.48 12.51
N ASN A 114 9.96 -11.25 11.23
CA ASN A 114 10.97 -10.65 10.36
C ASN A 114 10.53 -9.25 9.93
N GLN A 115 11.35 -8.24 10.18
CA GLN A 115 11.14 -6.94 9.56
C GLN A 115 11.41 -7.05 8.06
N ILE A 116 10.47 -6.57 7.23
CA ILE A 116 10.54 -6.65 5.76
C ILE A 116 10.58 -5.29 5.07
N GLY A 117 10.68 -4.22 5.84
CA GLY A 117 10.77 -2.86 5.33
C GLY A 117 10.32 -1.83 6.35
N ALA A 118 10.24 -0.60 5.89
CA ALA A 118 9.74 0.50 6.69
C ALA A 118 8.74 1.35 5.88
N GLU A 119 7.67 1.76 6.54
CA GLU A 119 6.72 2.72 6.02
C GLU A 119 7.23 4.14 6.23
N SER A 120 7.08 4.99 5.23
CA SER A 120 7.50 6.38 5.25
C SER A 120 6.30 7.30 5.47
N LYS A 121 6.16 7.87 6.66
CA LYS A 121 5.07 8.78 7.04
C LYS A 121 5.55 10.22 7.21
N ILE A 122 4.74 11.17 6.78
CA ILE A 122 4.97 12.61 6.87
C ILE A 122 3.89 13.21 7.74
N THR A 123 4.27 13.84 8.86
CA THR A 123 3.36 14.69 9.63
C THR A 123 3.13 15.99 8.88
N LEU A 124 1.88 16.27 8.51
CA LEU A 124 1.57 17.37 7.60
C LEU A 124 1.62 18.74 8.25
N ALA A 125 1.23 18.87 9.52
CA ALA A 125 1.13 20.18 10.22
C ALA A 125 2.41 21.03 10.11
N ASN A 126 3.59 20.41 10.11
CA ASN A 126 4.89 21.09 10.06
C ASN A 126 5.70 20.78 8.79
N PHE A 127 5.09 20.17 7.78
CA PHE A 127 5.80 19.84 6.58
C PHE A 127 6.04 21.08 5.72
N HIS A 128 7.28 21.26 5.29
CA HIS A 128 7.69 22.31 4.36
C HIS A 128 8.84 21.83 3.48
N VAL A 129 9.04 22.46 2.32
CA VAL A 129 10.12 22.09 1.37
C VAL A 129 11.41 22.89 1.58
N HIS A 130 11.49 23.74 2.61
CA HIS A 130 12.67 24.58 2.90
C HIS A 130 13.83 23.79 3.49
N GLY A 131 15.04 24.36 3.41
CA GLY A 131 16.26 23.80 4.00
C GLY A 131 17.15 23.01 3.02
N LYS A 132 18.45 22.88 3.35
CA LYS A 132 19.47 22.27 2.46
C LYS A 132 19.13 20.81 2.07
N LYS A 133 18.59 20.05 3.00
CA LYS A 133 18.28 18.61 2.82
C LYS A 133 17.08 18.34 1.91
N LYS A 134 16.25 19.34 1.58
CA LYS A 134 15.06 19.22 0.73
C LYS A 134 15.22 19.91 -0.64
N LYS A 135 16.47 20.13 -1.11
CA LYS A 135 16.77 20.79 -2.40
C LYS A 135 16.03 20.15 -3.58
N GLN A 136 15.96 18.83 -3.64
CA GLN A 136 15.29 18.12 -4.73
C GLN A 136 13.78 18.33 -4.71
N LEU A 137 13.14 18.37 -3.53
CA LEU A 137 11.71 18.66 -3.41
C LEU A 137 11.40 20.10 -3.81
N ARG A 138 12.25 21.08 -3.43
CA ARG A 138 12.10 22.45 -3.92
C ARG A 138 12.22 22.53 -5.43
N HIS A 139 13.15 21.77 -6.00
CA HIS A 139 13.24 21.70 -7.47
C HIS A 139 11.97 21.11 -8.07
N ALA A 140 11.38 20.10 -7.47
CA ALA A 140 10.13 19.50 -7.90
C ALA A 140 8.92 20.43 -7.70
N SER A 141 8.87 21.23 -6.63
CA SER A 141 7.77 22.18 -6.40
C SER A 141 7.64 23.26 -7.48
N HIS A 142 8.75 23.60 -8.16
CA HIS A 142 8.73 24.52 -9.30
C HIS A 142 8.62 23.81 -10.66
N PHE A 143 8.28 22.52 -10.66
CA PHE A 143 8.16 21.76 -11.91
C PHE A 143 7.05 22.33 -12.81
N GLY A 144 5.92 22.65 -12.20
CA GLY A 144 4.76 23.23 -12.91
C GLY A 144 5.12 24.51 -13.65
N GLU A 145 5.74 25.47 -12.97
CA GLU A 145 6.16 26.75 -13.57
C GLU A 145 7.15 26.55 -14.72
N ARG A 146 8.19 25.71 -14.49
CA ARG A 146 9.23 25.48 -15.49
C ARG A 146 8.77 24.74 -16.74
N ASN A 147 7.73 23.91 -16.61
CA ASN A 147 7.26 23.02 -17.68
C ASN A 147 5.82 23.33 -18.11
N ASN A 148 5.27 24.46 -17.66
CA ASN A 148 3.88 24.84 -17.93
C ASN A 148 2.88 23.70 -17.59
N CYS A 149 3.07 23.08 -16.42
CA CYS A 149 2.23 21.99 -15.92
C CYS A 149 1.34 22.46 -14.78
N THR A 150 0.17 21.85 -14.66
CA THR A 150 -0.78 22.09 -13.56
C THR A 150 -1.20 20.78 -12.93
N VAL A 151 -1.48 20.79 -11.61
CA VAL A 151 -2.05 19.65 -10.92
C VAL A 151 -3.49 19.99 -10.52
N LYS A 152 -4.39 19.06 -10.76
CA LYS A 152 -5.80 19.18 -10.37
C LYS A 152 -6.24 17.89 -9.66
N GLU A 153 -7.02 18.04 -8.62
CA GLU A 153 -7.84 16.96 -8.10
C GLU A 153 -9.16 16.95 -8.88
N LEU A 154 -9.49 15.81 -9.46
CA LEU A 154 -10.70 15.67 -10.27
C LEU A 154 -11.44 14.37 -9.93
N PRO A 155 -12.78 14.37 -9.91
CA PRO A 155 -13.57 13.15 -9.89
C PRO A 155 -13.35 12.40 -11.22
N TRP A 156 -13.61 11.09 -11.21
CA TRP A 156 -13.38 10.27 -12.40
C TRP A 156 -14.17 10.74 -13.64
N SER A 157 -15.38 11.28 -13.43
CA SER A 157 -16.25 11.78 -14.48
C SER A 157 -15.70 12.98 -15.25
N GLU A 158 -14.71 13.69 -14.71
CA GLU A 158 -14.15 14.91 -15.31
C GLU A 158 -12.79 14.67 -15.95
N VAL A 159 -12.26 13.45 -15.90
CA VAL A 159 -10.96 13.13 -16.50
C VAL A 159 -11.10 12.23 -17.71
N ASP A 160 -10.26 12.42 -18.71
CA ASP A 160 -10.19 11.54 -19.88
C ASP A 160 -9.56 10.20 -19.51
N GLU A 161 -10.42 9.18 -19.38
CA GLU A 161 -10.01 7.81 -19.03
C GLU A 161 -8.96 7.25 -19.98
N ALA A 162 -9.03 7.55 -21.27
CA ALA A 162 -8.09 7.05 -22.26
C ALA A 162 -6.68 7.58 -21.98
N GLN A 163 -6.56 8.86 -21.60
CA GLN A 163 -5.27 9.47 -21.24
C GLN A 163 -4.69 8.83 -19.96
N VAL A 164 -5.51 8.60 -18.93
CA VAL A 164 -5.05 7.97 -17.68
C VAL A 164 -4.57 6.54 -17.93
N LYS A 165 -5.32 5.76 -18.71
CA LYS A 165 -4.92 4.41 -19.11
C LYS A 165 -3.62 4.40 -19.92
N ASP A 166 -3.44 5.36 -20.82
CA ASP A 166 -2.23 5.48 -21.62
C ASP A 166 -0.99 5.78 -20.75
N VAL A 167 -1.10 6.68 -19.76
CA VAL A 167 -0.03 6.90 -18.76
C VAL A 167 0.31 5.60 -18.01
N SER A 168 -0.70 4.83 -17.57
CA SER A 168 -0.49 3.53 -16.92
C SER A 168 0.25 2.54 -17.83
N LEU A 169 -0.17 2.41 -19.07
CA LEU A 169 0.44 1.50 -20.04
C LEU A 169 1.89 1.90 -20.35
N ALA A 170 2.15 3.20 -20.55
CA ALA A 170 3.50 3.71 -20.77
C ALA A 170 4.40 3.42 -19.55
N TRP A 171 3.88 3.66 -18.34
CA TRP A 171 4.60 3.35 -17.10
C TRP A 171 4.88 1.85 -16.96
N LEU A 172 3.90 0.97 -17.20
CA LEU A 172 4.09 -0.50 -17.14
C LEU A 172 5.15 -0.98 -18.13
N ARG A 173 5.11 -0.49 -19.38
CA ARG A 173 6.10 -0.82 -20.40
C ARG A 173 7.52 -0.39 -20.02
N SER A 174 7.67 0.64 -19.23
CA SER A 174 8.97 1.10 -18.72
C SER A 174 9.57 0.18 -17.64
N LYS A 175 8.78 -0.76 -17.06
CA LYS A 175 9.24 -1.72 -16.06
C LYS A 175 9.84 -2.95 -16.76
N GLY A 176 11.14 -3.16 -16.63
CA GLY A 176 11.91 -4.10 -17.44
C GLY A 176 11.41 -5.55 -17.43
N VAL A 177 11.26 -6.19 -16.28
CA VAL A 177 10.95 -7.61 -16.18
C VAL A 177 9.47 -7.90 -15.94
N ASN A 178 8.75 -6.98 -15.33
CA ASN A 178 7.41 -7.22 -14.83
C ASN A 178 6.45 -6.15 -15.34
N ASN A 179 5.95 -6.32 -16.57
CA ASN A 179 4.90 -5.46 -17.15
C ASN A 179 3.51 -5.71 -16.51
N ARG A 180 3.47 -6.14 -15.24
CA ARG A 180 2.25 -6.53 -14.55
C ARG A 180 2.01 -5.68 -13.33
N GLU A 181 0.74 -5.54 -12.99
CA GLU A 181 0.33 -5.02 -11.70
C GLU A 181 0.58 -6.07 -10.62
N LEU A 182 1.27 -5.66 -9.56
CA LEU A 182 1.41 -6.49 -8.36
C LEU A 182 0.09 -6.45 -7.57
N ARG A 183 -0.18 -7.51 -6.78
CA ARG A 183 -1.33 -7.57 -5.86
C ARG A 183 -0.84 -7.56 -4.41
N TYR A 184 -1.71 -7.10 -3.52
CA TYR A 184 -1.58 -7.18 -2.06
C TYR A 184 -0.42 -6.39 -1.41
N ALA A 185 0.73 -6.26 -2.04
CA ALA A 185 1.79 -5.34 -1.62
C ALA A 185 1.62 -3.95 -2.22
N THR A 186 0.82 -3.86 -3.29
CA THR A 186 0.24 -2.66 -3.91
C THR A 186 -1.16 -3.05 -4.40
N ARG A 187 -1.90 -2.11 -4.97
CA ARG A 187 -3.13 -2.41 -5.68
C ARG A 187 -3.08 -1.85 -7.10
N PRO A 188 -3.72 -2.49 -8.09
CA PRO A 188 -3.86 -1.90 -9.41
C PRO A 188 -4.74 -0.64 -9.35
N PRO A 189 -4.58 0.31 -10.30
CA PRO A 189 -5.48 1.46 -10.40
C PRO A 189 -6.89 1.00 -10.74
N VAL A 190 -7.88 1.56 -10.05
CA VAL A 190 -9.29 1.43 -10.42
C VAL A 190 -9.66 2.64 -11.27
N TYR A 191 -10.10 2.36 -12.50
CA TYR A 191 -10.56 3.35 -13.46
C TYR A 191 -12.06 3.59 -13.23
N GLY A 192 -12.36 4.45 -12.27
CA GLY A 192 -13.69 4.74 -11.76
C GLY A 192 -13.62 5.51 -10.45
N ASP A 193 -14.77 5.86 -9.89
CA ASP A 193 -14.84 6.43 -8.56
C ASP A 193 -14.61 5.34 -7.51
N GLU A 194 -13.90 5.71 -6.46
CA GLU A 194 -13.60 4.84 -5.31
C GLU A 194 -13.91 5.59 -4.03
N TRP A 195 -14.48 4.87 -3.07
CA TRP A 195 -14.89 5.45 -1.80
C TRP A 195 -13.73 6.17 -1.09
N GLN A 196 -13.86 7.49 -0.89
CA GLN A 196 -12.89 8.36 -0.19
C GLN A 196 -11.47 8.40 -0.80
N VAL A 197 -11.21 7.75 -1.92
CA VAL A 197 -9.91 7.85 -2.62
C VAL A 197 -9.82 9.20 -3.32
N ARG A 198 -8.71 9.90 -3.09
CA ARG A 198 -8.43 11.20 -3.69
C ARG A 198 -7.52 11.04 -4.91
N LYS A 199 -7.88 11.63 -6.04
CA LYS A 199 -7.21 11.43 -7.33
C LYS A 199 -6.68 12.74 -7.89
N PHE A 200 -5.36 12.85 -7.96
CA PHE A 200 -4.67 14.03 -8.45
C PHE A 200 -3.97 13.74 -9.78
N TYR A 201 -4.15 14.63 -10.74
CA TYR A 201 -3.65 14.49 -12.09
C TYR A 201 -2.76 15.68 -12.46
N CYS A 202 -1.59 15.41 -13.04
CA CYS A 202 -0.69 16.42 -13.58
C CYS A 202 -0.91 16.56 -15.09
N PHE A 203 -1.20 17.76 -15.52
CA PHE A 203 -1.46 18.10 -16.92
C PHE A 203 -0.32 18.93 -17.50
N HIS A 204 0.03 18.63 -18.74
CA HIS A 204 0.88 19.43 -19.60
C HIS A 204 0.16 19.64 -20.95
N GLU A 205 -0.07 20.88 -21.35
CA GLU A 205 -0.81 21.22 -22.58
C GLU A 205 -2.16 20.47 -22.70
N GLY A 206 -2.90 20.37 -21.61
CA GLY A 206 -4.19 19.68 -21.56
C GLY A 206 -4.12 18.15 -21.55
N LYS A 207 -2.93 17.55 -21.58
CA LYS A 207 -2.74 16.09 -21.53
C LYS A 207 -2.26 15.63 -20.16
N VAL A 208 -2.82 14.50 -19.68
CA VAL A 208 -2.35 13.86 -18.45
C VAL A 208 -0.98 13.25 -18.68
N ILE A 209 0.02 13.69 -17.88
CA ILE A 209 1.40 13.18 -17.93
C ILE A 209 1.78 12.36 -16.70
N ALA A 210 1.10 12.60 -15.58
CA ALA A 210 1.27 11.83 -14.34
C ALA A 210 0.00 11.88 -13.51
N TYR A 211 -0.16 10.91 -12.61
CA TYR A 211 -1.22 10.94 -11.61
C TYR A 211 -0.81 10.21 -10.34
N VAL A 212 -1.46 10.59 -9.23
CA VAL A 212 -1.31 9.94 -7.93
C VAL A 212 -2.68 9.75 -7.32
N PHE A 213 -2.99 8.50 -6.90
CA PHE A 213 -4.21 8.18 -6.16
C PHE A 213 -3.83 7.93 -4.70
N PHE A 214 -4.58 8.54 -3.82
CA PHE A 214 -4.34 8.55 -2.38
C PHE A 214 -5.45 7.78 -1.68
N ASP A 215 -5.09 6.64 -1.08
CA ASP A 215 -6.01 5.80 -0.32
C ASP A 215 -6.18 6.33 1.09
N PRO A 216 -7.41 6.49 1.59
CA PRO A 216 -7.66 6.94 2.93
C PRO A 216 -7.37 5.85 3.97
N TYR A 217 -7.00 6.26 5.18
CA TYR A 217 -7.01 5.41 6.37
C TYR A 217 -7.49 6.22 7.58
N PHE A 218 -8.10 5.53 8.54
CA PHE A 218 -8.90 6.15 9.57
C PHE A 218 -8.58 5.59 10.95
N GLU A 219 -8.87 6.39 11.98
CA GLU A 219 -8.86 5.97 13.37
C GLU A 219 -10.05 6.62 14.08
N ASP A 220 -10.83 5.83 14.81
CA ASP A 220 -12.00 6.28 15.58
C ASP A 220 -12.96 7.19 14.77
N GLY A 221 -13.26 6.79 13.55
CA GLY A 221 -14.17 7.49 12.66
C GLY A 221 -13.65 8.82 12.10
N LYS A 222 -12.36 9.08 12.21
CA LYS A 222 -11.72 10.30 11.67
C LYS A 222 -10.64 9.94 10.67
N ILE A 223 -10.46 10.78 9.66
CA ILE A 223 -9.35 10.65 8.75
C ILE A 223 -8.04 10.81 9.52
N LEU A 224 -7.19 9.78 9.51
CA LEU A 224 -5.85 9.83 10.04
C LEU A 224 -4.86 10.30 8.98
N GLY A 225 -5.08 9.88 7.74
CA GLY A 225 -4.24 10.29 6.64
C GLY A 225 -4.61 9.67 5.31
N TYR A 226 -3.75 9.94 4.33
CA TYR A 226 -3.81 9.36 3.00
C TYR A 226 -2.51 8.66 2.65
N CYS A 227 -2.59 7.53 1.94
CA CYS A 227 -1.44 6.82 1.42
C CYS A 227 -1.29 7.08 -0.09
N ALA A 228 -0.17 7.65 -0.51
CA ALA A 228 0.18 7.75 -1.93
C ALA A 228 0.48 6.34 -2.48
N ASN A 229 -0.56 5.64 -2.91
CA ASN A 229 -0.45 4.23 -3.27
C ASN A 229 -0.24 4.00 -4.77
N ILE A 230 -1.01 4.67 -5.63
CA ILE A 230 -0.88 4.52 -7.07
C ILE A 230 -0.17 5.75 -7.63
N LEU A 231 1.08 5.56 -8.06
CA LEU A 231 1.93 6.60 -8.62
C LEU A 231 2.30 6.20 -10.05
N ARG A 232 1.83 6.98 -11.02
CA ARG A 232 2.12 6.74 -12.43
C ARG A 232 2.56 8.04 -13.10
N ALA A 233 3.62 7.96 -13.89
CA ALA A 233 4.03 9.03 -14.79
C ALA A 233 4.54 8.44 -16.09
N ARG A 234 4.43 9.21 -17.15
CA ARG A 234 5.09 8.88 -18.40
C ARG A 234 6.60 8.78 -18.20
N PRO A 235 7.27 7.82 -18.83
CA PRO A 235 8.70 7.57 -18.63
C PRO A 235 9.60 8.58 -19.35
N GLU A 236 9.05 9.46 -20.17
CA GLU A 236 9.80 10.44 -20.96
C GLU A 236 10.57 11.40 -20.04
N LYS A 237 11.77 11.79 -20.45
CA LYS A 237 12.66 12.66 -19.67
C LYS A 237 12.01 14.00 -19.29
N ALA A 238 11.14 14.53 -20.16
CA ALA A 238 10.40 15.76 -19.90
C ALA A 238 9.45 15.66 -18.71
N CYS A 239 9.00 14.44 -18.37
CA CYS A 239 8.09 14.18 -17.25
C CYS A 239 8.81 13.90 -15.90
N ASN A 240 10.17 13.95 -15.89
CA ASN A 240 10.95 13.74 -14.68
C ASN A 240 10.68 14.84 -13.65
N GLY A 241 10.06 14.46 -12.53
CA GLY A 241 9.62 15.37 -11.46
C GLY A 241 8.12 15.58 -11.39
N ALA A 242 7.35 15.15 -12.40
CA ALA A 242 5.89 15.29 -12.39
C ALA A 242 5.23 14.56 -11.21
N LEU A 243 5.70 13.36 -10.82
CA LEU A 243 5.18 12.65 -9.65
C LEU A 243 5.43 13.42 -8.35
N ASP A 244 6.66 13.86 -8.10
CA ASP A 244 6.96 14.64 -6.91
C ASP A 244 6.17 15.96 -6.89
N TYR A 245 6.01 16.61 -8.04
CA TYR A 245 5.18 17.81 -8.15
C TYR A 245 3.72 17.51 -7.81
N THR A 246 3.16 16.43 -8.35
CA THR A 246 1.77 16.02 -8.04
C THR A 246 1.59 15.72 -6.55
N ILE A 247 2.55 15.00 -5.92
CA ILE A 247 2.50 14.72 -4.48
C ILE A 247 2.59 16.02 -3.67
N LEU A 248 3.46 16.96 -4.05
CA LEU A 248 3.63 18.21 -3.31
C LEU A 248 2.41 19.13 -3.41
N GLU A 249 1.74 19.19 -4.57
CA GLU A 249 0.49 19.93 -4.72
C GLU A 249 -0.66 19.28 -3.92
N ALA A 250 -0.80 17.96 -3.98
CA ALA A 250 -1.78 17.25 -3.15
C ALA A 250 -1.52 17.46 -1.65
N LEU A 251 -0.24 17.47 -1.26
CA LEU A 251 0.16 17.69 0.14
C LEU A 251 -0.26 19.08 0.66
N LYS A 252 -0.19 20.13 -0.19
CA LYS A 252 -0.69 21.47 0.18
C LYS A 252 -2.20 21.42 0.46
N VAL A 253 -2.97 20.75 -0.42
CA VAL A 253 -4.42 20.60 -0.24
C VAL A 253 -4.71 19.88 1.09
N PHE A 254 -4.02 18.78 1.37
CA PHE A 254 -4.20 18.04 2.62
C PHE A 254 -3.80 18.84 3.87
N GLN A 255 -2.76 19.69 3.77
CA GLN A 255 -2.38 20.61 4.86
C GLN A 255 -3.46 21.65 5.12
N ASP A 256 -4.00 22.26 4.06
CA ASP A 256 -5.06 23.29 4.16
C ASP A 256 -6.35 22.72 4.75
N GLU A 257 -6.62 21.42 4.51
CA GLU A 257 -7.74 20.68 5.08
C GLU A 257 -7.48 20.17 6.51
N GLY A 258 -6.26 20.31 7.03
CA GLY A 258 -5.89 19.86 8.37
C GLY A 258 -5.73 18.35 8.50
N VAL A 259 -5.45 17.63 7.40
CA VAL A 259 -5.15 16.18 7.42
C VAL A 259 -3.88 15.94 8.26
N PRO A 260 -3.89 15.00 9.24
CA PRO A 260 -2.76 14.83 10.14
C PRO A 260 -1.48 14.33 9.46
N GLU A 261 -1.59 13.30 8.60
CA GLU A 261 -0.41 12.67 8.01
C GLU A 261 -0.60 12.21 6.56
N LEU A 262 0.51 12.08 5.84
CA LEU A 262 0.60 11.45 4.54
C LEU A 262 1.57 10.27 4.61
N SER A 263 1.13 9.09 4.19
CA SER A 263 2.00 7.95 3.98
C SER A 263 2.48 7.90 2.53
N LEU A 264 3.78 7.69 2.33
CA LEU A 264 4.34 7.34 1.03
C LEU A 264 4.38 5.82 0.82
N GLY A 265 3.78 5.06 1.74
CA GLY A 265 3.77 3.61 1.74
C GLY A 265 5.10 2.98 2.17
N VAL A 266 5.17 1.65 2.10
CA VAL A 266 6.34 0.87 2.51
C VAL A 266 7.45 0.94 1.46
N ALA A 267 8.69 1.10 1.93
CA ALA A 267 9.89 0.82 1.15
C ALA A 267 10.33 -0.63 1.46
N PRO A 268 10.09 -1.59 0.55
CA PRO A 268 10.41 -2.99 0.80
C PRO A 268 11.90 -3.18 1.04
N PHE A 269 12.23 -4.00 2.03
CA PHE A 269 13.59 -4.42 2.39
C PHE A 269 14.55 -3.29 2.78
N SER A 270 14.06 -2.05 2.92
CA SER A 270 14.87 -0.94 3.42
C SER A 270 14.89 -0.91 4.94
N ASN A 271 16.02 -0.49 5.49
CA ASN A 271 16.22 -0.28 6.94
C ASN A 271 15.81 -1.48 7.83
N ILE A 272 16.11 -2.71 7.36
CA ILE A 272 15.80 -3.93 8.09
C ILE A 272 16.71 -4.05 9.33
N GLN A 273 16.10 -4.23 10.48
CA GLN A 273 16.77 -4.55 11.74
C GLN A 273 16.63 -6.06 12.04
N SER A 274 17.61 -6.63 12.75
CA SER A 274 17.50 -7.99 13.27
C SER A 274 16.51 -8.03 14.44
N ASP A 275 15.81 -9.17 14.58
CA ASP A 275 14.89 -9.43 15.68
C ASP A 275 15.28 -10.77 16.35
N PRO A 276 15.22 -10.88 17.69
CA PRO A 276 15.57 -12.13 18.38
C PRO A 276 14.76 -13.34 17.93
N ASP A 277 13.51 -13.12 17.53
CA ASP A 277 12.58 -14.17 17.10
C ASP A 277 12.48 -14.27 15.57
N GLU A 278 13.45 -13.72 14.84
CA GLU A 278 13.44 -13.79 13.38
C GLU A 278 13.85 -15.17 12.83
N ARG A 279 13.50 -15.41 11.59
CA ARG A 279 14.12 -16.45 10.76
C ARG A 279 15.28 -15.83 9.98
N PRO A 280 16.55 -16.09 10.33
CA PRO A 280 17.72 -15.42 9.73
C PRO A 280 17.77 -15.57 8.20
N ALA A 281 17.33 -16.71 7.67
CA ALA A 281 17.28 -16.94 6.23
C ALA A 281 16.37 -15.95 5.48
N ILE A 282 15.28 -15.51 6.11
CA ILE A 282 14.38 -14.49 5.52
C ILE A 282 15.09 -13.14 5.49
N ARG A 283 15.78 -12.74 6.55
CA ARG A 283 16.54 -11.50 6.60
C ARG A 283 17.66 -11.48 5.56
N VAL A 284 18.46 -12.55 5.49
CA VAL A 284 19.54 -12.67 4.50
C VAL A 284 19.02 -12.56 3.07
N PHE A 285 17.92 -13.25 2.76
CA PHE A 285 17.27 -13.16 1.44
C PHE A 285 16.76 -11.76 1.15
N SER A 286 16.11 -11.11 2.12
CA SER A 286 15.58 -9.75 1.97
C SER A 286 16.69 -8.75 1.71
N GLN A 287 17.81 -8.88 2.41
CA GLN A 287 18.99 -8.03 2.23
C GLN A 287 19.65 -8.26 0.87
N PHE A 288 19.82 -9.52 0.47
CA PHE A 288 20.31 -9.87 -0.86
C PHE A 288 19.42 -9.30 -1.96
N PHE A 289 18.09 -9.43 -1.83
CA PHE A 289 17.16 -8.86 -2.80
C PHE A 289 17.19 -7.32 -2.82
N TYR A 290 17.32 -6.67 -1.68
CA TYR A 290 17.50 -5.22 -1.62
C TYR A 290 18.77 -4.77 -2.35
N ASP A 291 19.88 -5.50 -2.18
CA ASP A 291 21.15 -5.13 -2.76
C ASP A 291 21.28 -5.44 -4.25
N TYR A 292 20.77 -6.55 -4.71
CA TYR A 292 20.98 -7.08 -6.05
C TYR A 292 19.70 -7.26 -6.87
N GLY A 293 18.53 -7.18 -6.27
CA GLY A 293 17.23 -7.38 -6.90
C GLY A 293 16.71 -6.21 -7.73
N SER A 294 17.51 -5.17 -7.99
CA SER A 294 17.08 -3.96 -8.70
C SER A 294 16.52 -4.22 -10.10
N TYR A 295 16.96 -5.31 -10.75
CA TYR A 295 16.43 -5.76 -12.04
C TYR A 295 14.95 -6.18 -11.96
N PHE A 296 14.54 -6.79 -10.85
CA PHE A 296 13.16 -7.24 -10.63
C PHE A 296 12.30 -6.13 -10.02
N TYR A 297 12.83 -5.41 -9.05
CA TYR A 297 12.13 -4.33 -8.37
C TYR A 297 13.12 -3.32 -7.79
N ALA A 298 12.98 -2.06 -8.15
CA ALA A 298 13.91 -1.00 -7.78
C ALA A 298 13.74 -0.54 -6.31
N CYS A 299 13.91 -1.45 -5.33
CA CYS A 299 13.74 -1.18 -3.90
C CYS A 299 14.59 0.01 -3.43
N LYS A 300 15.88 0.06 -3.82
CA LYS A 300 16.79 1.17 -3.45
C LYS A 300 16.32 2.51 -4.01
N GLY A 301 15.86 2.52 -5.27
CA GLY A 301 15.33 3.73 -5.92
C GLY A 301 14.08 4.24 -5.23
N LEU A 302 13.17 3.32 -4.85
CA LEU A 302 11.95 3.65 -4.12
C LEU A 302 12.26 4.18 -2.72
N ALA A 303 13.15 3.54 -1.97
CA ALA A 303 13.60 3.99 -0.65
C ALA A 303 14.24 5.39 -0.73
N TYR A 304 15.12 5.60 -1.72
CA TYR A 304 15.72 6.91 -1.96
C TYR A 304 14.66 7.97 -2.32
N HIS A 305 13.70 7.65 -3.19
CA HIS A 305 12.61 8.58 -3.53
C HIS A 305 11.86 9.04 -2.27
N LYS A 306 11.47 8.11 -1.41
CA LYS A 306 10.74 8.39 -0.15
C LYS A 306 11.60 9.18 0.85
N SER A 307 12.86 8.83 1.01
CA SER A 307 13.77 9.48 1.95
C SER A 307 13.98 10.98 1.70
N ARG A 308 13.74 11.46 0.46
CA ARG A 308 13.81 12.90 0.11
C ARG A 308 12.80 13.75 0.86
N TYR A 309 11.66 13.16 1.21
CA TYR A 309 10.59 13.82 1.99
C TYR A 309 10.92 13.92 3.48
N ARG A 310 11.99 13.25 3.96
CA ARG A 310 12.37 13.17 5.37
C ARG A 310 11.23 12.64 6.25
N PRO A 311 10.70 11.48 5.91
CA PRO A 311 9.61 10.88 6.65
C PRO A 311 10.07 10.36 8.02
N ILE A 312 9.09 10.09 8.89
CA ILE A 312 9.25 9.18 10.02
C ILE A 312 9.08 7.77 9.45
N GLU A 313 10.00 6.88 9.78
CA GLU A 313 9.95 5.50 9.32
C GLU A 313 9.42 4.59 10.43
N THR A 314 8.44 3.75 10.11
CA THR A 314 7.88 2.74 11.01
C THR A 314 8.09 1.35 10.44
N PRO A 315 8.59 0.38 11.24
CA PRO A 315 8.88 -0.96 10.74
C PRO A 315 7.61 -1.75 10.43
N TRP A 316 7.67 -2.54 9.35
CA TRP A 316 6.64 -3.48 8.96
C TRP A 316 7.18 -4.90 8.93
N TYR A 317 6.33 -5.88 9.25
CA TYR A 317 6.75 -7.23 9.56
C TYR A 317 6.09 -8.27 8.67
N LEU A 318 6.83 -9.37 8.48
CA LEU A 318 6.35 -10.66 8.03
C LEU A 318 6.42 -11.61 9.23
N CYS A 319 5.27 -12.21 9.58
CA CYS A 319 5.19 -13.13 10.71
C CYS A 319 4.80 -14.51 10.19
N SER A 320 5.60 -15.52 10.51
CA SER A 320 5.43 -16.89 10.01
C SER A 320 5.58 -17.93 11.11
N LYS A 321 4.70 -18.96 11.10
CA LYS A 321 4.74 -20.11 11.99
C LYS A 321 4.41 -21.35 11.18
N ASP A 322 5.15 -22.45 11.42
CA ASP A 322 4.90 -23.77 10.83
C ASP A 322 4.86 -23.80 9.29
N ILE A 323 5.58 -22.86 8.64
CA ILE A 323 5.69 -22.79 7.17
C ILE A 323 7.15 -23.00 6.76
N GLY A 324 7.45 -23.99 5.90
CA GLY A 324 8.76 -24.16 5.29
C GLY A 324 9.13 -22.97 4.39
N LEU A 325 10.41 -22.60 4.32
CA LEU A 325 10.87 -21.44 3.53
C LEU A 325 10.45 -21.51 2.06
N VAL A 326 10.57 -22.68 1.43
CA VAL A 326 10.19 -22.87 0.03
C VAL A 326 8.71 -22.55 -0.18
N ARG A 327 7.83 -23.09 0.68
CA ARG A 327 6.39 -22.85 0.61
C ARG A 327 6.06 -21.36 0.88
N LEU A 328 6.75 -20.74 1.83
CA LEU A 328 6.61 -19.32 2.14
C LEU A 328 6.95 -18.44 0.92
N TYR A 329 8.10 -18.67 0.29
CA TYR A 329 8.49 -17.89 -0.89
C TYR A 329 7.58 -18.14 -2.09
N TRP A 330 7.13 -19.38 -2.32
CA TRP A 330 6.13 -19.65 -3.36
C TRP A 330 4.83 -18.90 -3.08
N ALA A 331 4.34 -18.90 -1.83
CA ALA A 331 3.13 -18.18 -1.46
C ALA A 331 3.26 -16.67 -1.73
N LEU A 332 4.40 -16.07 -1.40
CA LEU A 332 4.66 -14.65 -1.70
C LEU A 332 4.76 -14.38 -3.20
N LEU A 333 5.53 -15.17 -3.95
CA LEU A 333 5.73 -14.97 -5.39
C LEU A 333 4.43 -15.08 -6.18
N PHE A 334 3.60 -16.08 -5.89
CA PHE A 334 2.31 -16.26 -6.55
C PHE A 334 1.26 -15.28 -6.04
N GLY A 335 1.17 -15.07 -4.72
CA GLY A 335 0.21 -14.16 -4.12
C GLY A 335 0.41 -12.72 -4.59
N LEU A 336 1.65 -12.25 -4.62
CA LEU A 336 1.99 -10.91 -5.11
C LEU A 336 1.97 -10.79 -6.65
N LYS A 337 1.67 -11.86 -7.38
CA LYS A 337 1.75 -11.94 -8.86
C LYS A 337 3.14 -11.59 -9.42
N VAL A 338 4.20 -11.81 -8.66
CA VAL A 338 5.58 -11.67 -9.15
C VAL A 338 5.90 -12.83 -10.12
N ALA A 339 5.41 -14.03 -9.82
CA ALA A 339 5.47 -15.21 -10.70
C ALA A 339 4.05 -15.68 -11.06
N GLY A 340 3.87 -16.22 -12.26
CA GLY A 340 2.58 -16.76 -12.72
C GLY A 340 2.28 -16.43 -14.20
N GLY A 341 1.42 -17.22 -14.86
CA GLY A 341 1.06 -17.09 -16.27
C GLY A 341 0.44 -15.72 -16.64
N ARG A 342 0.50 -15.35 -17.91
CA ARG A 342 -0.23 -14.19 -18.44
C ARG A 342 -1.73 -14.46 -18.24
N GLU A 343 -2.43 -13.58 -17.54
CA GLU A 343 -3.87 -13.43 -17.75
C GLU A 343 -3.99 -12.74 -19.12
N ILE A 344 -4.62 -13.43 -20.06
CA ILE A 344 -4.97 -12.93 -21.40
C ILE A 344 -6.16 -11.99 -21.25
#